data_3e76569f6d7daaa15eb22210e2afeba9
#
_entry.id   3e76569f6d7daaa15eb22210e2afeba9
#
_cell.length_a   1.000
_cell.length_b   1.000
_cell.length_c   1.000
_cell.angle_alpha   90.00
_cell.angle_beta   90.00
_cell.angle_gamma   90.00
#
_symmetry.space_group_name_H-M   'P 1'
#
loop_
_entity.id
_entity.type
_entity.pdbx_description
1 polymer ?
#
loop_
_entity_poly.entity_id
_entity_poly.type
_entity_poly.pdbx_seq_one_letter_code
_entity_poly.pdbx_strand_id
1 'polypeptide(L)'
;MEIVKLYTIDINTAFHHKKALLEKVNESQKEKALKYKNEIDQVRSLASSYLVNKLSKEPLLFNDMGKPFFENGPSFNISHSGQYIVMAVSNKDIGVDIEENKEKDMSSLIRIFNEAEAKMIKEHADFYYLWCAKESLIKCIGSSINRIKEIPALPFNGVKLFNGKHYYVKSFIEDKHIISITRLSDEPFDIKIEKINSL
;
A
#
# COMPACT_ATOMS: atom_id res chain seq x y z
N MET A 1 16.99 -14.45 -5.41
CA MET A 1 16.37 -13.13 -5.12
C MET A 1 15.11 -13.39 -4.31
N GLU A 2 14.87 -12.61 -3.26
CA GLU A 2 13.67 -12.79 -2.43
C GLU A 2 12.41 -12.36 -3.19
N ILE A 3 11.29 -13.02 -2.91
CA ILE A 3 10.01 -12.75 -3.58
C ILE A 3 9.07 -12.05 -2.61
N VAL A 4 8.62 -10.86 -3.00
CA VAL A 4 7.48 -10.17 -2.38
C VAL A 4 6.20 -10.62 -3.09
N LYS A 5 5.21 -11.08 -2.34
CA LYS A 5 3.89 -11.37 -2.89
C LYS A 5 3.05 -10.10 -2.88
N LEU A 6 2.45 -9.78 -4.02
CA LEU A 6 1.50 -8.68 -4.16
C LEU A 6 0.13 -9.26 -4.53
N TYR A 7 -0.75 -9.31 -3.55
CA TYR A 7 -2.16 -9.67 -3.79
C TYR A 7 -2.91 -8.46 -4.32
N THR A 8 -3.73 -8.66 -5.33
CA THR A 8 -4.58 -7.60 -5.90
C THR A 8 -6.03 -8.07 -5.99
N ILE A 9 -6.95 -7.19 -5.63
CA ILE A 9 -8.39 -7.39 -5.76
C ILE A 9 -8.97 -6.22 -6.54
N ASP A 10 -9.70 -6.52 -7.62
CA ASP A 10 -10.54 -5.53 -8.30
C ASP A 10 -11.78 -5.23 -7.44
N ILE A 11 -12.11 -3.95 -7.31
CA ILE A 11 -13.22 -3.52 -6.45
C ILE A 11 -14.58 -4.07 -6.93
N ASN A 12 -14.78 -4.24 -8.24
CA ASN A 12 -16.00 -4.83 -8.77
C ASN A 12 -16.12 -6.32 -8.37
N THR A 13 -14.99 -7.05 -8.40
CA THR A 13 -14.92 -8.42 -7.87
C THR A 13 -15.32 -8.43 -6.39
N ALA A 14 -14.79 -7.51 -5.59
CA ALA A 14 -15.14 -7.43 -4.18
C ALA A 14 -16.60 -7.07 -3.95
N PHE A 15 -17.20 -6.20 -4.78
CA PHE A 15 -18.64 -5.88 -4.75
C PHE A 15 -19.51 -7.10 -5.04
N HIS A 16 -19.22 -7.83 -6.12
CA HIS A 16 -19.95 -9.05 -6.46
C HIS A 16 -19.93 -10.10 -5.35
N HIS A 17 -18.84 -10.13 -4.57
CA HIS A 17 -18.64 -11.07 -3.48
C HIS A 17 -18.88 -10.47 -2.08
N LYS A 18 -19.53 -9.30 -1.97
CA LYS A 18 -19.74 -8.60 -0.69
C LYS A 18 -20.36 -9.50 0.38
N LYS A 19 -21.36 -10.30 0.01
CA LYS A 19 -22.01 -11.24 0.95
C LYS A 19 -21.03 -12.30 1.46
N ALA A 20 -20.25 -12.90 0.57
CA ALA A 20 -19.24 -13.87 0.94
C ALA A 20 -18.12 -13.25 1.80
N LEU A 21 -17.71 -12.00 1.52
CA LEU A 21 -16.77 -11.27 2.36
C LEU A 21 -17.30 -11.10 3.79
N LEU A 22 -18.57 -10.73 3.95
CA LEU A 22 -19.21 -10.61 5.28
C LEU A 22 -19.18 -11.93 6.07
N GLU A 23 -19.27 -13.08 5.41
CA GLU A 23 -19.20 -14.40 6.05
C GLU A 23 -17.76 -14.79 6.44
N LYS A 24 -16.75 -14.22 5.78
CA LYS A 24 -15.31 -14.55 5.96
C LYS A 24 -14.54 -13.62 6.89
N VAL A 25 -15.18 -12.58 7.40
CA VAL A 25 -14.60 -11.65 8.37
C VAL A 25 -15.29 -11.79 9.73
N ASN A 26 -14.60 -11.43 10.81
CA ASN A 26 -15.18 -11.49 12.15
C ASN A 26 -16.12 -10.30 12.43
N GLU A 27 -16.90 -10.36 13.54
CA GLU A 27 -17.90 -9.34 13.86
C GLU A 27 -17.29 -7.94 14.01
N SER A 28 -16.14 -7.81 14.67
CA SER A 28 -15.45 -6.51 14.82
C SER A 28 -15.05 -5.90 13.46
N GLN A 29 -14.60 -6.74 12.52
CA GLN A 29 -14.25 -6.30 11.17
C GLN A 29 -15.52 -5.90 10.36
N LYS A 30 -16.64 -6.61 10.55
CA LYS A 30 -17.93 -6.23 9.95
C LYS A 30 -18.41 -4.89 10.48
N GLU A 31 -18.44 -4.74 11.80
CA GLU A 31 -18.83 -3.48 12.43
C GLU A 31 -17.97 -2.29 11.96
N LYS A 32 -16.65 -2.49 11.88
CA LYS A 32 -15.74 -1.49 11.34
C LYS A 32 -16.10 -1.11 9.91
N ALA A 33 -16.32 -2.10 9.05
CA ALA A 33 -16.66 -1.87 7.65
C ALA A 33 -17.98 -1.13 7.49
N LEU A 34 -19.02 -1.55 8.24
CA LEU A 34 -20.35 -0.97 8.16
C LEU A 34 -20.47 0.46 8.72
N LYS A 35 -19.46 0.96 9.46
CA LYS A 35 -19.38 2.37 9.88
C LYS A 35 -19.08 3.34 8.74
N TYR A 36 -18.52 2.88 7.63
CA TYR A 36 -18.29 3.73 6.47
C TYR A 36 -19.61 4.11 5.80
N LYS A 37 -19.78 5.39 5.46
CA LYS A 37 -20.99 5.90 4.79
C LYS A 37 -21.10 5.41 3.35
N ASN A 38 -19.96 5.34 2.64
CA ASN A 38 -19.92 4.94 1.25
C ASN A 38 -19.76 3.42 1.14
N GLU A 39 -20.56 2.80 0.29
CA GLU A 39 -20.50 1.36 0.08
C GLU A 39 -19.16 0.88 -0.46
N ILE A 40 -18.51 1.67 -1.29
CA ILE A 40 -17.16 1.36 -1.80
C ILE A 40 -16.14 1.22 -0.66
N ASP A 41 -16.21 2.07 0.37
CA ASP A 41 -15.30 2.02 1.51
C ASP A 41 -15.64 0.85 2.45
N GLN A 42 -16.93 0.47 2.55
CA GLN A 42 -17.34 -0.76 3.24
C GLN A 42 -16.71 -1.97 2.58
N VAL A 43 -16.84 -2.08 1.26
CA VAL A 43 -16.30 -3.22 0.48
C VAL A 43 -14.77 -3.25 0.53
N ARG A 44 -14.09 -2.10 0.42
CA ARG A 44 -12.64 -2.00 0.61
C ARG A 44 -12.20 -2.51 1.98
N SER A 45 -12.92 -2.12 3.03
CA SER A 45 -12.63 -2.56 4.41
C SER A 45 -12.82 -4.06 4.58
N LEU A 46 -13.90 -4.63 4.03
CA LEU A 46 -14.16 -6.07 4.07
C LEU A 46 -13.11 -6.87 3.30
N ALA A 47 -12.79 -6.44 2.06
CA ALA A 47 -11.78 -7.11 1.24
C ALA A 47 -10.38 -7.05 1.88
N SER A 48 -10.02 -5.90 2.46
CA SER A 48 -8.77 -5.77 3.21
C SER A 48 -8.72 -6.71 4.42
N SER A 49 -9.80 -6.79 5.19
CA SER A 49 -9.91 -7.72 6.32
C SER A 49 -9.83 -9.18 5.89
N TYR A 50 -10.47 -9.54 4.79
CA TYR A 50 -10.37 -10.87 4.20
C TYR A 50 -8.93 -11.25 3.83
N LEU A 51 -8.20 -10.33 3.17
CA LEU A 51 -6.79 -10.54 2.84
C LEU A 51 -5.93 -10.77 4.07
N VAL A 52 -6.12 -9.97 5.12
CA VAL A 52 -5.41 -10.11 6.39
C VAL A 52 -5.70 -11.46 7.05
N ASN A 53 -6.98 -11.85 7.13
CA ASN A 53 -7.39 -13.15 7.71
C ASN A 53 -6.85 -14.37 6.94
N LYS A 54 -6.55 -14.17 5.64
CA LYS A 54 -5.92 -15.20 4.81
C LYS A 54 -4.45 -15.39 5.09
N LEU A 55 -3.75 -14.34 5.59
CA LEU A 55 -2.32 -14.40 5.90
C LEU A 55 -2.02 -15.16 7.18
N SER A 56 -2.79 -14.91 8.24
CA SER A 56 -2.56 -15.49 9.56
C SER A 56 -3.87 -15.62 10.33
N LYS A 57 -3.88 -16.58 11.26
CA LYS A 57 -4.92 -16.74 12.28
C LYS A 57 -4.55 -16.10 13.61
N GLU A 58 -3.34 -15.54 13.71
CA GLU A 58 -2.92 -14.82 14.89
C GLU A 58 -3.71 -13.51 15.08
N PRO A 59 -3.77 -13.01 16.33
CA PRO A 59 -4.36 -11.71 16.60
C PRO A 59 -3.66 -10.60 15.82
N LEU A 60 -4.45 -9.74 15.18
CA LEU A 60 -3.95 -8.55 14.52
C LEU A 60 -3.67 -7.49 15.58
N LEU A 61 -2.41 -7.08 15.67
CA LEU A 61 -1.93 -6.00 16.52
C LEU A 61 -1.74 -4.72 15.74
N PHE A 62 -1.61 -3.59 16.45
CA PHE A 62 -1.36 -2.30 15.83
C PHE A 62 -0.23 -1.60 16.59
N ASN A 63 0.69 -0.98 15.87
CA ASN A 63 1.69 -0.12 16.49
C ASN A 63 1.07 1.24 16.91
N ASP A 64 1.85 2.09 17.58
CA ASP A 64 1.41 3.41 18.09
C ASP A 64 0.87 4.33 16.98
N MET A 65 1.29 4.11 15.73
CA MET A 65 0.85 4.88 14.57
C MET A 65 -0.26 4.20 13.78
N GLY A 66 -0.79 3.08 14.28
CA GLY A 66 -1.91 2.35 13.67
C GLY A 66 -1.53 1.41 12.52
N LYS A 67 -0.24 1.13 12.28
CA LYS A 67 0.17 0.11 11.31
C LYS A 67 -0.19 -1.27 11.87
N PRO A 68 -0.98 -2.09 11.12
CA PRO A 68 -1.28 -3.45 11.56
C PRO A 68 -0.08 -4.39 11.36
N PHE A 69 0.07 -5.35 12.28
CA PHE A 69 1.11 -6.38 12.23
C PHE A 69 0.69 -7.65 12.97
N PHE A 70 1.40 -8.76 12.71
CA PHE A 70 1.34 -10.00 13.48
C PHE A 70 2.63 -10.15 14.28
N GLU A 71 2.55 -10.65 15.52
CA GLU A 71 3.73 -10.82 16.37
C GLU A 71 4.69 -11.87 15.77
N ASN A 72 4.18 -13.00 15.32
CA ASN A 72 4.94 -14.11 14.74
C ASN A 72 4.51 -14.44 13.30
N GLY A 73 4.05 -13.45 12.54
CA GLY A 73 3.57 -13.63 11.17
C GLY A 73 4.39 -12.88 10.13
N PRO A 74 4.01 -12.98 8.86
CA PRO A 74 4.64 -12.21 7.80
C PRO A 74 4.34 -10.72 7.99
N SER A 75 5.31 -9.88 7.60
CA SER A 75 5.06 -8.44 7.46
C SER A 75 4.20 -8.19 6.24
N PHE A 76 3.24 -7.28 6.38
CA PHE A 76 2.36 -6.92 5.28
C PHE A 76 1.97 -5.44 5.35
N ASN A 77 1.50 -4.94 4.22
CA ASN A 77 0.88 -3.62 4.15
C ASN A 77 -0.18 -3.60 3.05
N ILE A 78 -1.20 -2.76 3.21
CA ILE A 78 -2.36 -2.65 2.30
C ILE A 78 -2.49 -1.20 1.84
N SER A 79 -2.82 -1.02 0.57
CA SER A 79 -3.24 0.24 -0.02
C SER A 79 -4.37 0.03 -1.01
N HIS A 80 -5.07 1.10 -1.37
CA HIS A 80 -6.13 1.07 -2.37
C HIS A 80 -6.23 2.41 -3.09
N SER A 81 -6.45 2.37 -4.39
CA SER A 81 -6.78 3.53 -5.20
C SER A 81 -7.62 3.11 -6.40
N GLY A 82 -8.56 3.96 -6.82
CA GLY A 82 -9.44 3.64 -7.94
C GLY A 82 -10.12 2.28 -7.77
N GLN A 83 -9.84 1.40 -8.71
CA GLN A 83 -10.44 0.07 -8.80
C GLN A 83 -9.68 -1.01 -8.03
N TYR A 84 -8.51 -0.74 -7.45
CA TYR A 84 -7.68 -1.79 -6.87
C TYR A 84 -7.50 -1.65 -5.36
N ILE A 85 -7.51 -2.80 -4.71
CA ILE A 85 -7.00 -3.04 -3.37
C ILE A 85 -5.77 -3.92 -3.53
N VAL A 86 -4.65 -3.51 -2.95
CA VAL A 86 -3.38 -4.24 -3.02
C VAL A 86 -2.85 -4.55 -1.63
N MET A 87 -2.24 -5.73 -1.47
CA MET A 87 -1.54 -6.12 -0.25
C MET A 87 -0.18 -6.71 -0.59
N ALA A 88 0.88 -6.04 -0.14
CA ALA A 88 2.23 -6.58 -0.22
C ALA A 88 2.57 -7.38 1.04
N VAL A 89 3.27 -8.51 0.85
CA VAL A 89 3.65 -9.45 1.92
C VAL A 89 5.11 -9.83 1.79
N SER A 90 5.84 -9.79 2.90
CA SER A 90 7.27 -10.09 2.98
C SER A 90 7.64 -10.69 4.35
N ASN A 91 8.85 -11.24 4.44
CA ASN A 91 9.48 -11.65 5.71
C ASN A 91 10.20 -10.50 6.44
N LYS A 92 10.32 -9.32 5.83
CA LYS A 92 10.88 -8.10 6.41
C LYS A 92 9.87 -6.97 6.34
N ASP A 93 10.06 -5.93 7.12
CA ASP A 93 9.19 -4.76 7.09
C ASP A 93 8.95 -4.26 5.67
N ILE A 94 7.68 -4.06 5.36
CA ILE A 94 7.22 -3.71 4.03
C ILE A 94 6.14 -2.62 4.08
N GLY A 95 6.11 -1.81 3.04
CA GLY A 95 5.04 -0.86 2.76
C GLY A 95 4.68 -0.91 1.28
N VAL A 96 3.44 -0.70 0.96
CA VAL A 96 2.93 -0.58 -0.40
C VAL A 96 2.04 0.65 -0.51
N ASP A 97 2.17 1.33 -1.63
CA ASP A 97 1.21 2.34 -2.05
C ASP A 97 0.83 2.16 -3.50
N ILE A 98 -0.42 2.51 -3.81
CA ILE A 98 -1.00 2.46 -5.15
C ILE A 98 -1.80 3.73 -5.40
N GLU A 99 -1.63 4.32 -6.58
CA GLU A 99 -2.44 5.44 -7.03
C GLU A 99 -2.85 5.31 -8.49
N GLU A 100 -4.09 5.62 -8.79
CA GLU A 100 -4.55 5.72 -10.17
C GLU A 100 -3.95 6.97 -10.83
N ASN A 101 -3.20 6.77 -11.92
CA ASN A 101 -2.58 7.85 -12.68
C ASN A 101 -3.67 8.62 -13.46
N LYS A 102 -4.23 9.65 -12.82
CA LYS A 102 -5.28 10.51 -13.36
C LYS A 102 -4.72 11.89 -13.65
N GLU A 103 -5.14 12.44 -14.78
CA GLU A 103 -4.93 13.87 -15.02
C GLU A 103 -5.77 14.68 -14.04
N LYS A 104 -5.10 15.51 -13.26
CA LYS A 104 -5.72 16.46 -12.34
C LYS A 104 -4.82 17.68 -12.13
N ASP A 105 -5.37 18.78 -11.65
CA ASP A 105 -4.55 19.92 -11.25
C ASP A 105 -3.65 19.53 -10.06
N MET A 106 -2.34 19.50 -10.32
CA MET A 106 -1.31 19.16 -9.36
C MET A 106 -0.75 20.38 -8.62
N SER A 107 -1.13 21.59 -8.99
CA SER A 107 -0.50 22.84 -8.50
C SER A 107 -0.51 22.97 -6.98
N SER A 108 -1.59 22.52 -6.33
CA SER A 108 -1.69 22.48 -4.87
C SER A 108 -0.94 21.31 -4.22
N LEU A 109 -0.91 20.18 -4.90
CA LEU A 109 -0.32 18.93 -4.39
C LEU A 109 1.21 18.92 -4.48
N ILE A 110 1.79 19.56 -5.51
CA ILE A 110 3.24 19.66 -5.67
C ILE A 110 3.91 20.35 -4.46
N ARG A 111 3.18 21.19 -3.73
CA ARG A 111 3.69 21.91 -2.54
C ARG A 111 4.06 21.00 -1.36
N ILE A 112 3.67 19.72 -1.40
CA ILE A 112 4.09 18.75 -0.39
C ILE A 112 5.52 18.26 -0.61
N PHE A 113 6.08 18.43 -1.82
CA PHE A 113 7.45 18.10 -2.17
C PHE A 113 8.38 19.30 -1.92
N ASN A 114 9.68 19.02 -1.76
CA ASN A 114 10.68 20.08 -1.76
C ASN A 114 10.93 20.60 -3.20
N GLU A 115 11.65 21.72 -3.32
CA GLU A 115 11.90 22.33 -4.63
C GLU A 115 12.62 21.43 -5.63
N ALA A 116 13.56 20.60 -5.16
CA ALA A 116 14.29 19.68 -6.03
C ALA A 116 13.39 18.58 -6.57
N GLU A 117 12.53 18.03 -5.72
CA GLU A 117 11.53 17.03 -6.08
C GLU A 117 10.46 17.61 -7.00
N ALA A 118 9.97 18.81 -6.70
CA ALA A 118 8.99 19.50 -7.54
C ALA A 118 9.51 19.74 -8.97
N LYS A 119 10.80 20.01 -9.12
CA LYS A 119 11.45 20.14 -10.43
C LYS A 119 11.55 18.82 -11.22
N MET A 120 11.44 17.67 -10.55
CA MET A 120 11.45 16.36 -11.21
C MET A 120 10.08 16.04 -11.85
N ILE A 121 9.01 16.68 -11.39
CA ILE A 121 7.66 16.44 -11.89
C ILE A 121 7.47 17.19 -13.22
N LYS A 122 7.43 16.44 -14.32
CA LYS A 122 7.19 16.97 -15.68
C LYS A 122 5.79 16.61 -16.17
N GLU A 123 5.30 15.46 -15.75
CA GLU A 123 3.98 14.95 -16.10
C GLU A 123 3.29 14.34 -14.87
N HIS A 124 2.02 14.00 -14.99
CA HIS A 124 1.23 13.45 -13.88
C HIS A 124 1.82 12.16 -13.31
N ALA A 125 2.37 11.32 -14.17
CA ALA A 125 3.01 10.07 -13.74
C ALA A 125 4.17 10.30 -12.76
N ASP A 126 5.00 11.32 -13.01
CA ASP A 126 6.13 11.66 -12.13
C ASP A 126 5.68 11.98 -10.71
N PHE A 127 4.57 12.76 -10.60
CA PHE A 127 3.97 13.06 -9.30
C PHE A 127 3.58 11.77 -8.56
N TYR A 128 2.86 10.87 -9.23
CA TYR A 128 2.39 9.64 -8.61
C TYR A 128 3.54 8.69 -8.25
N TYR A 129 4.61 8.64 -9.06
CA TYR A 129 5.80 7.88 -8.71
C TYR A 129 6.47 8.40 -7.44
N LEU A 130 6.67 9.72 -7.33
CA LEU A 130 7.26 10.33 -6.14
C LEU A 130 6.36 10.15 -4.92
N TRP A 131 5.05 10.34 -5.09
CA TRP A 131 4.07 10.18 -4.04
C TRP A 131 4.04 8.75 -3.51
N CYS A 132 3.78 7.77 -4.39
CA CYS A 132 3.69 6.37 -4.00
C CYS A 132 5.00 5.85 -3.37
N ALA A 133 6.15 6.26 -3.90
CA ALA A 133 7.44 5.86 -3.31
C ALA A 133 7.57 6.36 -1.86
N LYS A 134 7.27 7.65 -1.60
CA LYS A 134 7.32 8.21 -0.25
C LYS A 134 6.29 7.59 0.68
N GLU A 135 5.04 7.42 0.23
CA GLU A 135 4.00 6.76 1.03
C GLU A 135 4.37 5.31 1.35
N SER A 136 4.88 4.56 0.38
CA SER A 136 5.30 3.18 0.64
C SER A 136 6.41 3.10 1.70
N LEU A 137 7.37 4.05 1.73
CA LEU A 137 8.36 4.11 2.80
C LEU A 137 7.73 4.48 4.15
N ILE A 138 6.84 5.48 4.20
CA ILE A 138 6.13 5.86 5.42
C ILE A 138 5.37 4.65 5.99
N LYS A 139 4.66 3.92 5.14
CA LYS A 139 3.93 2.70 5.51
C LYS A 139 4.86 1.56 5.93
N CYS A 140 6.04 1.45 5.29
CA CYS A 140 7.06 0.47 5.67
C CYS A 140 7.56 0.71 7.09
N ILE A 141 7.94 1.94 7.41
CA ILE A 141 8.44 2.30 8.74
C ILE A 141 7.33 2.44 9.80
N GLY A 142 6.06 2.36 9.41
CA GLY A 142 4.93 2.50 10.32
C GLY A 142 4.83 3.90 10.92
N SER A 143 4.98 4.94 10.09
CA SER A 143 4.93 6.36 10.51
C SER A 143 3.69 7.07 9.95
N SER A 144 3.54 8.36 10.27
CA SER A 144 2.44 9.19 9.81
C SER A 144 2.74 9.85 8.46
N ILE A 145 1.71 9.98 7.62
CA ILE A 145 1.77 10.72 6.35
C ILE A 145 2.17 12.19 6.53
N ASN A 146 1.91 12.78 7.69
CA ASN A 146 2.32 14.16 8.00
C ASN A 146 3.84 14.36 7.91
N ARG A 147 4.61 13.28 7.96
CA ARG A 147 6.07 13.29 7.83
C ARG A 147 6.58 13.15 6.40
N ILE A 148 5.70 13.22 5.40
CA ILE A 148 6.07 13.02 3.98
C ILE A 148 7.17 14.00 3.51
N LYS A 149 7.19 15.21 4.06
CA LYS A 149 8.23 16.22 3.76
C LYS A 149 9.61 15.86 4.31
N GLU A 150 9.68 15.04 5.36
CA GLU A 150 10.93 14.57 5.95
C GLU A 150 11.56 13.43 5.14
N ILE A 151 10.74 12.75 4.33
CA ILE A 151 11.21 11.66 3.47
C ILE A 151 11.99 12.27 2.30
N PRO A 152 13.26 11.90 2.10
CA PRO A 152 14.02 12.37 0.96
C PRO A 152 13.47 11.81 -0.35
N ALA A 153 13.90 12.37 -1.48
CA ALA A 153 13.60 11.77 -2.79
C ALA A 153 14.06 10.32 -2.83
N LEU A 154 13.19 9.45 -3.33
CA LEU A 154 13.43 8.02 -3.41
C LEU A 154 13.66 7.60 -4.86
N PRO A 155 14.51 6.59 -5.11
CA PRO A 155 14.64 6.02 -6.43
C PRO A 155 13.35 5.29 -6.83
N PHE A 156 13.04 5.22 -8.12
CA PHE A 156 11.94 4.39 -8.61
C PHE A 156 12.25 2.90 -8.50
N ASN A 157 13.55 2.56 -8.57
CA ASN A 157 14.04 1.20 -8.37
C ASN A 157 15.46 1.28 -7.80
N GLY A 158 15.62 0.96 -6.52
CA GLY A 158 16.94 1.02 -5.88
C GLY A 158 16.89 1.19 -4.37
N VAL A 159 18.06 1.34 -3.78
CA VAL A 159 18.26 1.44 -2.33
C VAL A 159 18.31 2.89 -1.88
N LYS A 160 17.70 3.16 -0.74
CA LYS A 160 17.78 4.42 -0.01
C LYS A 160 18.17 4.16 1.44
N LEU A 161 19.21 4.86 1.89
CA LEU A 161 19.51 4.96 3.33
C LEU A 161 18.60 6.03 3.96
N PHE A 162 17.85 5.63 4.98
CA PHE A 162 17.00 6.53 5.75
C PHE A 162 16.99 6.12 7.23
N ASN A 163 17.23 7.06 8.15
CA ASN A 163 17.32 6.81 9.59
C ASN A 163 18.23 5.63 9.96
N GLY A 164 19.40 5.52 9.31
CA GLY A 164 20.39 4.49 9.57
C GLY A 164 20.03 3.08 9.06
N LYS A 165 18.94 2.94 8.31
CA LYS A 165 18.51 1.67 7.71
C LYS A 165 18.42 1.78 6.19
N HIS A 166 18.69 0.67 5.50
CA HIS A 166 18.54 0.58 4.05
C HIS A 166 17.14 0.08 3.68
N TYR A 167 16.54 0.76 2.70
CA TYR A 167 15.24 0.41 2.16
C TYR A 167 15.35 0.27 0.65
N TYR A 168 14.94 -0.85 0.10
CA TYR A 168 14.82 -1.03 -1.33
C TYR A 168 13.41 -0.60 -1.78
N VAL A 169 13.36 0.31 -2.73
CA VAL A 169 12.12 0.80 -3.33
C VAL A 169 12.01 0.23 -4.72
N LYS A 170 10.84 -0.26 -5.08
CA LYS A 170 10.52 -0.75 -6.43
C LYS A 170 9.16 -0.21 -6.84
N SER A 171 9.14 0.63 -7.89
CA SER A 171 7.93 1.24 -8.43
C SER A 171 7.70 0.75 -9.86
N PHE A 172 6.45 0.53 -10.22
CA PHE A 172 6.05 0.04 -11.54
C PHE A 172 4.62 0.47 -11.87
N ILE A 173 4.24 0.31 -13.12
CA ILE A 173 2.87 0.53 -13.59
C ILE A 173 2.18 -0.81 -13.78
N GLU A 174 0.97 -0.93 -13.25
CA GLU A 174 0.02 -2.01 -13.54
C GLU A 174 -1.29 -1.38 -14.00
N ASP A 175 -1.68 -1.63 -15.23
CA ASP A 175 -2.79 -0.95 -15.91
C ASP A 175 -2.60 0.58 -15.89
N LYS A 176 -3.51 1.30 -15.23
CA LYS A 176 -3.46 2.77 -15.06
C LYS A 176 -2.95 3.19 -13.69
N HIS A 177 -2.40 2.26 -12.91
CA HIS A 177 -1.99 2.53 -11.53
C HIS A 177 -0.49 2.49 -11.40
N ILE A 178 0.05 3.43 -10.64
CA ILE A 178 1.43 3.41 -10.17
C ILE A 178 1.44 2.74 -8.81
N ILE A 179 2.27 1.72 -8.66
CA ILE A 179 2.45 0.96 -7.43
C ILE A 179 3.90 1.11 -7.00
N SER A 180 4.11 1.43 -5.75
CA SER A 180 5.43 1.44 -5.12
C SER A 180 5.45 0.52 -3.93
N ILE A 181 6.48 -0.33 -3.86
CA ILE A 181 6.74 -1.22 -2.74
C ILE A 181 8.09 -0.85 -2.14
N THR A 182 8.11 -0.59 -0.85
CA THR A 182 9.32 -0.36 -0.07
C THR A 182 9.51 -1.49 0.93
N ARG A 183 10.70 -2.07 0.97
CA ARG A 183 11.07 -3.15 1.87
C ARG A 183 12.33 -2.78 2.65
N LEU A 184 12.40 -3.14 3.92
CA LEU A 184 13.61 -3.00 4.75
C LEU A 184 14.66 -4.00 4.26
N SER A 185 15.51 -3.55 3.34
CA SER A 185 16.58 -4.35 2.69
C SER A 185 17.50 -3.44 1.90
N ASP A 186 18.74 -3.84 1.74
CA ASP A 186 19.70 -3.30 0.79
C ASP A 186 19.74 -4.11 -0.53
N GLU A 187 19.06 -5.25 -0.57
CA GLU A 187 19.02 -6.14 -1.72
C GLU A 187 17.71 -6.01 -2.50
N PRO A 188 17.76 -6.17 -3.83
CA PRO A 188 16.58 -6.20 -4.68
C PRO A 188 15.69 -7.41 -4.36
N PHE A 189 14.43 -7.28 -4.75
CA PHE A 189 13.44 -8.35 -4.66
C PHE A 189 12.62 -8.46 -5.94
N ASP A 190 12.09 -9.66 -6.19
CA ASP A 190 11.10 -9.89 -7.23
C ASP A 190 9.68 -9.74 -6.68
N ILE A 191 8.75 -9.40 -7.56
CA ILE A 191 7.34 -9.28 -7.22
C ILE A 191 6.57 -10.39 -7.92
N LYS A 192 5.84 -11.18 -7.13
CA LYS A 192 4.86 -12.14 -7.63
C LYS A 192 3.47 -11.56 -7.42
N ILE A 193 2.81 -11.16 -8.50
CA ILE A 193 1.44 -10.65 -8.46
C ILE A 193 0.47 -11.84 -8.43
N GLU A 194 -0.43 -11.85 -7.45
CA GLU A 194 -1.50 -12.82 -7.29
C GLU A 194 -2.86 -12.12 -7.36
N LYS A 195 -3.52 -12.20 -8.52
CA LYS A 195 -4.87 -11.62 -8.71
C LYS A 195 -5.92 -12.51 -8.04
N ILE A 196 -6.70 -11.93 -7.13
CA ILE A 196 -7.79 -12.62 -6.43
C ILE A 196 -9.08 -12.38 -7.22
N ASN A 197 -9.49 -13.36 -8.00
CA ASN A 197 -10.65 -13.29 -8.88
C ASN A 197 -11.90 -13.96 -8.27
N SER A 198 -11.76 -14.68 -7.15
CA SER A 198 -12.85 -15.31 -6.37
C SER A 198 -12.61 -15.14 -4.88
N LEU A 199 -13.64 -14.78 -4.15
CA LEU A 199 -13.61 -14.46 -2.72
C LEU A 199 -14.51 -15.39 -1.93
#